data_641c25e83264a709765d1b51344868e4
#
_entry.id   641c25e83264a709765d1b51344868e4
#
_cell.length_a   1.000
_cell.length_b   1.000
_cell.length_c   1.000
_cell.angle_alpha   90.00
_cell.angle_beta   90.00
_cell.angle_gamma   90.00
#
_symmetry.space_group_name_H-M   'P 1'
#
loop_
_entity.id
_entity.type
_entity.pdbx_description
1 polymer ?
#
loop_
_entity_poly.entity_id
_entity_poly.type
_entity_poly.pdbx_seq_one_letter_code
_entity_poly.pdbx_strand_id
1 'polypeptide(L)'
;FNHEFGLDYWSNRVNDWDDFPDVRGTINQSLAAEFCKFQRSLVTKFLSWQADIVREYKRDDQFITQNFDFDWTTHSIGYQSQVDQYDASRCMTVAGADIYHPSNEELTGAEITVCGNISRSLKKDNYLILETEAQGLTPWLPYPGQLRLQAYSHIANGSNSVMYWHWHSIHNAIESYWKGVLSH
;
A
#
# COMPACT_ATOMS: atom_id res chain seq x y z
N PHE A 1 -19.64 24.15 9.26
CA PHE A 1 -19.26 22.92 9.96
C PHE A 1 -20.43 22.38 10.81
N ASN A 2 -20.83 23.05 11.91
CA ASN A 2 -21.88 22.54 12.82
C ASN A 2 -23.18 22.16 12.10
N HIS A 3 -23.68 23.04 11.25
CA HIS A 3 -24.89 22.79 10.47
C HIS A 3 -24.73 21.59 9.51
N GLU A 4 -23.60 21.49 8.84
CA GLU A 4 -23.31 20.42 7.87
C GLU A 4 -23.30 19.02 8.51
N PHE A 5 -22.77 18.92 9.73
CA PHE A 5 -22.70 17.66 10.47
C PHE A 5 -23.80 17.48 11.50
N GLY A 6 -24.80 18.37 11.52
CA GLY A 6 -25.93 18.27 12.45
C GLY A 6 -25.54 18.45 13.92
N LEU A 7 -24.43 19.13 14.19
CA LEU A 7 -23.93 19.35 15.54
C LEU A 7 -24.67 20.50 16.29
N ASP A 8 -25.54 21.20 15.58
CA ASP A 8 -26.38 22.26 16.24
C ASP A 8 -27.44 21.68 17.18
N TYR A 9 -27.65 20.36 17.15
CA TYR A 9 -28.65 19.67 17.96
C TYR A 9 -28.00 18.93 19.13
N TRP A 10 -28.78 18.72 20.16
CA TRP A 10 -28.43 17.89 21.32
C TRP A 10 -27.18 18.34 22.08
N SER A 11 -26.88 19.63 22.08
CA SER A 11 -25.72 20.21 22.76
C SER A 11 -24.36 19.69 22.24
N ASN A 12 -24.28 19.31 20.97
CA ASN A 12 -23.08 18.83 20.36
C ASN A 12 -22.30 19.89 19.57
N ARG A 13 -22.73 21.16 19.66
CA ARG A 13 -22.12 22.25 18.91
C ARG A 13 -20.65 22.43 19.28
N VAL A 14 -19.78 22.46 18.29
CA VAL A 14 -18.38 22.82 18.43
C VAL A 14 -18.24 24.34 18.24
N ASN A 15 -17.75 25.06 19.22
CA ASN A 15 -17.60 26.52 19.17
C ASN A 15 -16.15 26.93 18.85
N ASP A 16 -15.16 26.15 19.28
CA ASP A 16 -13.77 26.31 18.94
C ASP A 16 -13.07 24.93 18.76
N TRP A 17 -11.79 24.95 18.49
CA TRP A 17 -11.05 23.71 18.26
C TRP A 17 -10.84 22.86 19.52
N ASP A 18 -10.88 23.49 20.71
CA ASP A 18 -10.74 22.76 21.98
C ASP A 18 -11.99 21.94 22.30
N ASP A 19 -13.15 22.37 21.75
CA ASP A 19 -14.41 21.61 21.84
C ASP A 19 -14.48 20.42 20.86
N PHE A 20 -13.52 20.25 19.97
CA PHE A 20 -13.60 19.24 18.93
C PHE A 20 -13.56 17.83 19.52
N PRO A 21 -14.61 17.01 19.31
CA PRO A 21 -14.72 15.71 19.96
C PRO A 21 -13.76 14.69 19.36
N ASP A 22 -13.40 13.68 20.15
CA ASP A 22 -12.81 12.46 19.60
C ASP A 22 -13.85 11.76 18.72
N VAL A 23 -13.58 11.71 17.44
CA VAL A 23 -14.52 11.13 16.47
C VAL A 23 -14.44 9.60 16.40
N ARG A 24 -13.48 8.99 17.07
CA ARG A 24 -13.35 7.52 17.13
C ARG A 24 -14.49 6.97 18.01
N GLY A 25 -15.31 6.10 17.43
CA GLY A 25 -16.45 5.52 18.10
C GLY A 25 -17.65 6.45 18.30
N THR A 26 -17.65 7.61 17.64
CA THR A 26 -18.80 8.54 17.68
C THR A 26 -20.04 7.93 17.02
N ILE A 27 -21.21 8.33 17.50
CA ILE A 27 -22.49 8.02 16.83
C ILE A 27 -22.71 8.86 15.57
N ASN A 28 -21.98 9.97 15.39
CA ASN A 28 -22.04 10.78 14.18
C ASN A 28 -21.12 10.21 13.10
N GLN A 29 -21.65 9.28 12.31
CA GLN A 29 -20.91 8.59 11.27
C GLN A 29 -20.44 9.51 10.13
N SER A 30 -21.19 10.58 9.85
CA SER A 30 -20.77 11.56 8.84
C SER A 30 -19.52 12.32 9.28
N LEU A 31 -19.45 12.74 10.55
CA LEU A 31 -18.26 13.39 11.08
C LEU A 31 -17.07 12.44 11.12
N ALA A 32 -17.27 11.20 11.53
CA ALA A 32 -16.23 10.17 11.53
C ALA A 32 -15.68 9.91 10.11
N ALA A 33 -16.57 9.81 9.12
CA ALA A 33 -16.20 9.60 7.72
C ALA A 33 -15.37 10.78 7.16
N GLU A 34 -15.77 12.01 7.44
CA GLU A 34 -15.02 13.20 7.01
C GLU A 34 -13.67 13.32 7.71
N PHE A 35 -13.59 12.95 8.97
CA PHE A 35 -12.30 12.88 9.66
C PHE A 35 -11.36 11.85 9.02
N CYS A 36 -11.85 10.68 8.65
CA CYS A 36 -11.07 9.68 7.92
C CYS A 36 -10.61 10.20 6.54
N LYS A 37 -11.46 10.93 5.81
CA LYS A 37 -11.05 11.60 4.57
C LYS A 37 -9.97 12.64 4.80
N PHE A 38 -10.10 13.42 5.86
CA PHE A 38 -9.08 14.39 6.26
C PHE A 38 -7.74 13.69 6.52
N GLN A 39 -7.72 12.63 7.32
CA GLN A 39 -6.51 11.86 7.60
C GLN A 39 -5.86 11.33 6.32
N ARG A 40 -6.64 10.72 5.42
CA ARG A 40 -6.13 10.26 4.11
C ARG A 40 -5.55 11.41 3.29
N SER A 41 -6.18 12.58 3.33
CA SER A 41 -5.68 13.75 2.61
C SER A 41 -4.30 14.23 3.10
N LEU A 42 -3.98 14.01 4.38
CA LEU A 42 -2.66 14.36 4.93
C LEU A 42 -1.57 13.48 4.33
N VAL A 43 -1.83 12.18 4.18
CA VAL A 43 -0.89 11.25 3.52
C VAL A 43 -0.68 11.67 2.06
N THR A 44 -1.75 11.94 1.32
CA THR A 44 -1.68 12.40 -0.08
C THR A 44 -0.87 13.70 -0.20
N LYS A 45 -1.11 14.68 0.67
CA LYS A 45 -0.37 15.94 0.69
C LYS A 45 1.11 15.74 0.99
N PHE A 46 1.42 14.88 1.96
CA PHE A 46 2.80 14.58 2.33
C PHE A 46 3.57 13.92 1.18
N LEU A 47 3.00 12.90 0.54
CA LEU A 47 3.61 12.25 -0.62
C LEU A 47 3.77 13.22 -1.81
N SER A 48 2.78 14.06 -2.06
CA SER A 48 2.86 15.09 -3.11
C SER A 48 4.01 16.06 -2.85
N TRP A 49 4.12 16.54 -1.61
CA TRP A 49 5.22 17.41 -1.21
C TRP A 49 6.60 16.77 -1.40
N GLN A 50 6.76 15.49 -1.00
CA GLN A 50 7.99 14.75 -1.23
C GLN A 50 8.29 14.60 -2.73
N ALA A 51 7.28 14.24 -3.53
CA ALA A 51 7.42 14.10 -4.98
C ALA A 51 7.80 15.41 -5.65
N ASP A 52 7.29 16.56 -5.17
CA ASP A 52 7.64 17.88 -5.69
C ASP A 52 9.12 18.19 -5.44
N ILE A 53 9.62 17.91 -4.23
CA ILE A 53 11.06 18.05 -3.94
C ILE A 53 11.90 17.15 -4.86
N VAL A 54 11.51 15.90 -5.03
CA VAL A 54 12.24 14.97 -5.92
C VAL A 54 12.27 15.51 -7.36
N ARG A 55 11.18 16.12 -7.83
CA ARG A 55 11.11 16.70 -9.18
C ARG A 55 12.13 17.82 -9.44
N GLU A 56 12.50 18.55 -8.40
CA GLU A 56 13.52 19.61 -8.52
C GLU A 56 14.92 19.05 -8.80
N TYR A 57 15.20 17.81 -8.39
CA TYR A 57 16.53 17.23 -8.43
C TYR A 57 16.68 16.06 -9.39
N LYS A 58 15.57 15.40 -9.75
CA LYS A 58 15.63 14.26 -10.67
C LYS A 58 15.95 14.68 -12.10
N ARG A 59 16.56 13.80 -12.86
CA ARG A 59 16.68 13.94 -14.31
C ARG A 59 15.35 13.59 -15.00
N ASP A 60 15.19 13.99 -16.25
CA ASP A 60 13.98 13.75 -17.03
C ASP A 60 13.72 12.25 -17.30
N ASP A 61 14.78 11.46 -17.38
CA ASP A 61 14.72 10.01 -17.58
C ASP A 61 14.38 9.21 -16.32
N GLN A 62 14.29 9.83 -15.15
CA GLN A 62 13.97 9.19 -13.89
C GLN A 62 12.47 9.27 -13.58
N PHE A 63 11.91 8.17 -13.11
CA PHE A 63 10.52 8.12 -12.66
C PHE A 63 10.43 8.25 -11.13
N ILE A 64 9.22 8.55 -10.65
CA ILE A 64 8.86 8.60 -9.24
C ILE A 64 7.84 7.51 -9.00
N THR A 65 8.04 6.70 -7.99
CA THR A 65 7.12 5.66 -7.56
C THR A 65 7.10 5.54 -6.04
N GLN A 66 6.19 4.76 -5.50
CA GLN A 66 6.02 4.52 -4.07
C GLN A 66 5.56 3.09 -3.86
N ASN A 67 6.01 2.49 -2.77
CA ASN A 67 5.57 1.18 -2.31
C ASN A 67 4.16 1.31 -1.72
N PHE A 68 3.14 0.90 -2.47
CA PHE A 68 1.78 0.78 -1.97
C PHE A 68 1.50 -0.68 -1.61
N ASP A 69 0.94 -0.89 -0.44
CA ASP A 69 0.51 -2.21 0.01
C ASP A 69 -1.01 -2.37 -0.23
N PHE A 70 -1.40 -3.46 -0.87
CA PHE A 70 -2.79 -3.79 -1.17
C PHE A 70 -3.22 -5.13 -0.60
N ASP A 71 -2.36 -5.82 0.15
CA ASP A 71 -2.72 -7.09 0.73
C ASP A 71 -3.81 -6.91 1.79
N TRP A 72 -4.96 -7.49 1.54
CA TRP A 72 -6.04 -7.57 2.51
C TRP A 72 -6.18 -8.94 3.17
N THR A 73 -5.35 -9.90 2.78
CA THR A 73 -5.36 -11.27 3.29
C THR A 73 -4.52 -11.44 4.54
N THR A 74 -3.87 -10.37 5.00
CA THR A 74 -3.02 -10.32 6.20
C THR A 74 -1.65 -11.00 6.07
N HIS A 75 -1.17 -11.26 4.86
CA HIS A 75 0.20 -11.74 4.64
C HIS A 75 1.25 -10.64 4.71
N SER A 76 0.83 -9.38 4.64
CA SER A 76 1.64 -8.19 4.82
C SER A 76 0.96 -7.27 5.83
N ILE A 77 1.20 -5.97 5.72
CA ILE A 77 0.58 -4.96 6.59
C ILE A 77 -0.94 -4.89 6.34
N GLY A 78 -1.38 -5.35 5.19
CA GLY A 78 -2.77 -5.37 4.78
C GLY A 78 -3.25 -4.04 4.22
N TYR A 79 -4.53 -3.98 3.84
CA TYR A 79 -5.13 -2.78 3.29
C TYR A 79 -5.12 -1.63 4.30
N GLN A 80 -4.42 -0.57 3.97
CA GLN A 80 -4.27 0.61 4.82
C GLN A 80 -5.46 1.55 4.63
N SER A 81 -6.46 1.43 5.47
CA SER A 81 -7.68 2.24 5.42
C SER A 81 -7.45 3.76 5.58
N GLN A 82 -6.28 4.14 6.10
CA GLN A 82 -5.87 5.53 6.29
C GLN A 82 -5.17 6.14 5.07
N VAL A 83 -5.02 5.39 4.00
CA VAL A 83 -4.41 5.83 2.74
C VAL A 83 -5.44 5.75 1.62
N ASP A 84 -5.58 6.82 0.85
CA ASP A 84 -6.23 6.80 -0.45
C ASP A 84 -5.15 6.60 -1.51
N GLN A 85 -4.90 5.35 -1.88
CA GLN A 85 -3.83 5.01 -2.82
C GLN A 85 -4.07 5.64 -4.20
N TYR A 86 -5.32 5.80 -4.61
CA TYR A 86 -5.65 6.41 -5.88
C TYR A 86 -5.23 7.90 -5.91
N ASP A 87 -5.64 8.67 -4.91
CA ASP A 87 -5.23 10.08 -4.81
C ASP A 87 -3.73 10.23 -4.55
N ALA A 88 -3.16 9.40 -3.67
CA ALA A 88 -1.74 9.42 -3.35
C ALA A 88 -0.87 9.08 -4.57
N SER A 89 -1.32 8.20 -5.45
CA SER A 89 -0.57 7.83 -6.66
C SER A 89 -0.51 8.92 -7.72
N ARG A 90 -1.34 9.96 -7.62
CA ARG A 90 -1.37 11.04 -8.65
C ARG A 90 -0.02 11.73 -8.81
N CYS A 91 0.72 11.91 -7.73
CA CYS A 91 2.04 12.53 -7.76
C CYS A 91 3.15 11.59 -8.27
N MET A 92 2.88 10.30 -8.44
CA MET A 92 3.83 9.32 -8.96
C MET A 92 3.81 9.29 -10.49
N THR A 93 4.96 8.97 -11.09
CA THR A 93 5.08 8.76 -12.54
C THR A 93 4.55 7.38 -12.93
N VAL A 94 4.90 6.36 -12.13
CA VAL A 94 4.55 4.95 -12.33
C VAL A 94 3.96 4.42 -11.03
N ALA A 95 2.93 3.62 -11.10
CA ALA A 95 2.41 2.91 -9.94
C ALA A 95 3.40 1.84 -9.48
N GLY A 96 3.67 1.80 -8.19
CA GLY A 96 4.47 0.77 -7.54
C GLY A 96 3.68 0.09 -6.45
N ALA A 97 3.92 -1.18 -6.23
CA ALA A 97 3.23 -1.94 -5.20
C ALA A 97 4.11 -3.01 -4.58
N ASP A 98 3.86 -3.25 -3.31
CA ASP A 98 4.36 -4.40 -2.58
C ASP A 98 3.22 -5.41 -2.52
N ILE A 99 3.41 -6.54 -3.18
CA ILE A 99 2.40 -7.59 -3.23
C ILE A 99 2.98 -8.85 -2.62
N TYR A 100 2.70 -9.04 -1.35
CA TYR A 100 2.98 -10.26 -0.64
C TYR A 100 1.75 -11.18 -0.69
N HIS A 101 1.98 -12.45 -0.78
CA HIS A 101 0.94 -13.45 -0.94
C HIS A 101 1.37 -14.80 -0.33
N PRO A 102 0.44 -15.71 -0.07
CA PRO A 102 0.80 -17.05 0.39
C PRO A 102 1.72 -17.78 -0.58
N SER A 103 2.46 -18.73 -0.07
CA SER A 103 3.22 -19.69 -0.86
C SER A 103 2.67 -21.10 -0.68
N ASN A 104 3.26 -22.08 -1.37
CA ASN A 104 2.86 -23.48 -1.35
C ASN A 104 1.41 -23.68 -1.81
N GLU A 105 0.67 -24.56 -1.14
CA GLU A 105 -0.72 -24.88 -1.46
C GLU A 105 -1.71 -23.75 -1.19
N GLU A 106 -1.30 -22.75 -0.44
CA GLU A 106 -2.17 -21.60 -0.10
C GLU A 106 -2.21 -20.54 -1.20
N LEU A 107 -1.26 -20.57 -2.15
CA LEU A 107 -1.24 -19.64 -3.28
C LEU A 107 -2.33 -20.00 -4.30
N THR A 108 -3.36 -19.18 -4.39
CA THR A 108 -4.45 -19.36 -5.36
C THR A 108 -4.26 -18.55 -6.64
N GLY A 109 -3.39 -17.54 -6.62
CA GLY A 109 -3.22 -16.55 -7.70
C GLY A 109 -4.25 -15.42 -7.65
N ALA A 110 -5.27 -15.51 -6.85
CA ALA A 110 -6.26 -14.45 -6.69
C ALA A 110 -5.63 -13.18 -6.10
N GLU A 111 -4.75 -13.33 -5.15
CA GLU A 111 -4.01 -12.25 -4.48
C GLU A 111 -3.20 -11.44 -5.50
N ILE A 112 -2.43 -12.11 -6.33
CA ILE A 112 -1.64 -11.49 -7.40
C ILE A 112 -2.55 -10.75 -8.39
N THR A 113 -3.64 -11.39 -8.78
CA THR A 113 -4.57 -10.82 -9.77
C THR A 113 -5.29 -9.59 -9.22
N VAL A 114 -5.81 -9.66 -8.01
CA VAL A 114 -6.56 -8.55 -7.40
C VAL A 114 -5.63 -7.36 -7.15
N CYS A 115 -4.50 -7.60 -6.46
CA CYS A 115 -3.55 -6.53 -6.15
C CYS A 115 -2.94 -5.93 -7.43
N GLY A 116 -2.67 -6.76 -8.44
CA GLY A 116 -2.20 -6.32 -9.74
C GLY A 116 -3.23 -5.44 -10.47
N ASN A 117 -4.50 -5.81 -10.46
CA ASN A 117 -5.57 -4.99 -11.05
C ASN A 117 -5.75 -3.65 -10.32
N ILE A 118 -5.67 -3.64 -8.99
CA ILE A 118 -5.70 -2.39 -8.21
C ILE A 118 -4.52 -1.52 -8.61
N SER A 119 -3.30 -2.04 -8.58
CA SER A 119 -2.07 -1.31 -8.95
C SER A 119 -2.18 -0.70 -10.34
N ARG A 120 -2.64 -1.48 -11.31
CA ARG A 120 -2.85 -1.02 -12.68
C ARG A 120 -3.91 0.08 -12.79
N SER A 121 -4.96 0.03 -11.97
CA SER A 121 -6.02 1.03 -11.98
C SER A 121 -5.56 2.41 -11.52
N LEU A 122 -4.51 2.50 -10.69
CA LEU A 122 -4.01 3.76 -10.15
C LEU A 122 -3.55 4.73 -11.24
N LYS A 123 -2.89 4.22 -12.28
CA LYS A 123 -2.37 5.01 -13.40
C LYS A 123 -2.99 4.64 -14.74
N LYS A 124 -3.87 3.63 -14.79
CA LYS A 124 -4.45 3.03 -16.01
C LYS A 124 -3.38 2.53 -16.98
N ASP A 125 -2.28 2.06 -16.43
CA ASP A 125 -1.11 1.59 -17.15
C ASP A 125 -0.44 0.45 -16.38
N ASN A 126 0.58 -0.16 -16.97
CA ASN A 126 1.40 -1.14 -16.30
C ASN A 126 2.09 -0.52 -15.07
N TYR A 127 2.46 -1.36 -14.14
CA TYR A 127 2.97 -0.98 -12.83
C TYR A 127 4.27 -1.74 -12.51
N LEU A 128 4.84 -1.45 -11.36
CA LEU A 128 6.04 -2.11 -10.86
C LEU A 128 5.70 -2.88 -9.58
N ILE A 129 6.14 -4.13 -9.48
CA ILE A 129 6.27 -4.80 -8.19
C ILE A 129 7.59 -4.37 -7.60
N LEU A 130 7.53 -3.60 -6.52
CA LEU A 130 8.69 -3.06 -5.81
C LEU A 130 9.15 -3.99 -4.69
N GLU A 131 8.21 -4.76 -4.14
CA GLU A 131 8.50 -5.83 -3.19
C GLU A 131 7.56 -7.00 -3.37
N THR A 132 8.12 -8.19 -3.28
CA THR A 132 7.40 -9.45 -3.07
C THR A 132 8.34 -10.43 -2.41
N GLU A 133 7.80 -11.48 -1.79
CA GLU A 133 8.62 -12.46 -1.10
C GLU A 133 9.55 -13.21 -2.06
N ALA A 134 10.81 -13.37 -1.66
CA ALA A 134 11.77 -14.20 -2.36
C ALA A 134 11.55 -15.68 -2.04
N GLN A 135 11.49 -16.03 -0.77
CA GLN A 135 11.33 -17.41 -0.30
C GLN A 135 10.30 -17.55 0.83
N GLY A 136 9.43 -16.54 0.96
CA GLY A 136 8.32 -16.58 1.87
C GLY A 136 8.66 -16.20 3.32
N LEU A 137 7.61 -15.73 3.99
CA LEU A 137 7.58 -15.39 5.41
C LEU A 137 7.17 -16.58 6.27
N THR A 138 6.61 -17.60 5.67
CA THR A 138 6.09 -18.80 6.34
C THR A 138 7.20 -19.79 6.66
N PRO A 139 6.96 -20.76 7.56
CA PRO A 139 7.94 -21.79 7.91
C PRO A 139 8.37 -22.67 6.71
N TRP A 140 7.66 -22.62 5.61
CA TRP A 140 7.92 -23.44 4.43
C TRP A 140 8.41 -22.60 3.25
N LEU A 141 9.46 -23.07 2.61
CA LEU A 141 9.96 -22.49 1.37
C LEU A 141 8.98 -22.77 0.22
N PRO A 142 8.92 -21.89 -0.79
CA PRO A 142 8.13 -22.15 -2.00
C PRO A 142 8.54 -23.48 -2.67
N TYR A 143 7.58 -24.18 -3.24
CA TYR A 143 7.87 -25.39 -4.03
C TYR A 143 8.80 -25.09 -5.21
N PRO A 144 9.60 -26.08 -5.68
CA PRO A 144 10.44 -25.88 -6.84
C PRO A 144 9.67 -25.35 -8.04
N GLY A 145 10.11 -24.21 -8.59
CA GLY A 145 9.46 -23.52 -9.71
C GLY A 145 8.36 -22.53 -9.31
N GLN A 146 7.93 -22.49 -8.05
CA GLN A 146 6.84 -21.62 -7.61
C GLN A 146 7.22 -20.14 -7.69
N LEU A 147 8.44 -19.74 -7.32
CA LEU A 147 8.90 -18.36 -7.47
C LEU A 147 8.83 -17.90 -8.94
N ARG A 148 9.20 -18.77 -9.87
CA ARG A 148 9.07 -18.46 -11.29
C ARG A 148 7.62 -18.32 -11.71
N LEU A 149 6.73 -19.18 -11.22
CA LEU A 149 5.30 -19.09 -11.48
C LEU A 149 4.73 -17.78 -10.95
N GLN A 150 5.09 -17.39 -9.74
CA GLN A 150 4.69 -16.11 -9.12
C GLN A 150 5.16 -14.93 -9.96
N ALA A 151 6.44 -14.88 -10.34
CA ALA A 151 6.98 -13.81 -11.17
C ALA A 151 6.23 -13.67 -12.50
N TYR A 152 5.99 -14.77 -13.20
CA TYR A 152 5.22 -14.75 -14.45
C TYR A 152 3.75 -14.37 -14.22
N SER A 153 3.18 -14.71 -13.09
CA SER A 153 1.81 -14.29 -12.73
C SER A 153 1.74 -12.76 -12.53
N HIS A 154 2.72 -12.16 -11.89
CA HIS A 154 2.82 -10.70 -11.79
C HIS A 154 2.96 -10.04 -13.17
N ILE A 155 3.84 -10.56 -14.02
CA ILE A 155 4.03 -10.04 -15.38
C ILE A 155 2.74 -10.20 -16.20
N ALA A 156 2.06 -11.32 -16.11
CA ALA A 156 0.80 -11.56 -16.81
C ALA A 156 -0.32 -10.61 -16.37
N ASN A 157 -0.28 -10.11 -15.13
CA ASN A 157 -1.20 -9.09 -14.63
C ASN A 157 -0.78 -7.65 -14.98
N GLY A 158 0.33 -7.45 -15.70
CA GLY A 158 0.78 -6.15 -16.21
C GLY A 158 1.91 -5.51 -15.43
N SER A 159 2.61 -6.25 -14.59
CA SER A 159 3.83 -5.72 -13.97
C SER A 159 4.98 -5.68 -14.95
N ASN A 160 5.70 -4.56 -15.00
CA ASN A 160 6.92 -4.39 -15.78
C ASN A 160 8.18 -4.78 -15.00
N SER A 161 8.08 -5.06 -13.72
CA SER A 161 9.19 -5.53 -12.87
C SER A 161 8.69 -6.44 -11.77
N VAL A 162 9.58 -7.30 -11.30
CA VAL A 162 9.37 -8.08 -10.07
C VAL A 162 10.64 -7.93 -9.25
N MET A 163 10.54 -7.23 -8.13
CA MET A 163 11.65 -7.02 -7.20
C MET A 163 11.37 -7.82 -5.94
N TYR A 164 12.35 -8.65 -5.58
CA TYR A 164 12.22 -9.53 -4.43
C TYR A 164 12.73 -8.88 -3.15
N TRP A 165 12.01 -9.03 -2.09
CA TRP A 165 12.50 -8.85 -0.74
C TRP A 165 13.00 -10.19 -0.21
N HIS A 166 14.33 -10.47 -0.26
CA HIS A 166 15.36 -9.65 -0.89
C HIS A 166 16.50 -10.52 -1.43
N TRP A 167 17.69 -9.93 -1.68
CA TRP A 167 18.77 -10.63 -2.36
C TRP A 167 19.34 -11.82 -1.59
N HIS A 168 19.72 -11.62 -0.32
CA HIS A 168 20.24 -12.68 0.55
C HIS A 168 19.46 -12.73 1.85
N SER A 169 19.52 -13.89 2.55
CA SER A 169 18.86 -14.03 3.85
C SER A 169 19.40 -13.04 4.87
N ILE A 170 18.51 -12.48 5.68
CA ILE A 170 18.89 -11.59 6.79
C ILE A 170 19.31 -12.43 7.98
N HIS A 171 20.51 -12.15 8.52
CA HIS A 171 21.06 -12.84 9.67
C HIS A 171 21.06 -11.99 10.95
N ASN A 172 20.86 -10.69 10.80
CA ASN A 172 20.89 -9.71 11.88
C ASN A 172 19.70 -8.78 11.77
N ALA A 173 19.42 -8.04 12.84
CA ALA A 173 18.32 -7.08 12.95
C ALA A 173 16.93 -7.73 13.13
N ILE A 174 15.89 -6.93 12.95
CA ILE A 174 14.50 -7.28 13.34
C ILE A 174 13.92 -8.36 12.46
N GLU A 175 14.24 -8.35 11.16
CA GLU A 175 13.61 -9.21 10.15
C GLU A 175 14.50 -10.42 9.77
N SER A 176 15.18 -11.01 10.75
CA SER A 176 16.08 -12.15 10.54
C SER A 176 15.37 -13.44 10.06
N TYR A 177 14.05 -13.44 10.03
CA TYR A 177 13.23 -14.52 9.50
C TYR A 177 13.13 -14.52 7.97
N TRP A 178 13.44 -13.40 7.31
CA TRP A 178 13.37 -13.32 5.85
C TRP A 178 14.46 -14.13 5.16
N LYS A 179 14.04 -14.93 4.19
CA LYS A 179 14.92 -15.68 3.28
C LYS A 179 15.04 -14.93 1.96
N GLY A 180 16.27 -14.72 1.53
CA GLY A 180 16.55 -14.06 0.26
C GLY A 180 16.45 -14.99 -0.96
N VAL A 181 16.60 -14.41 -2.14
CA VAL A 181 16.72 -15.18 -3.41
C VAL A 181 17.89 -16.14 -3.33
N LEU A 182 19.00 -15.69 -2.76
CA LEU A 182 20.14 -16.55 -2.43
C LEU A 182 19.95 -17.08 -1.01
N SER A 183 19.74 -18.36 -0.91
CA SER A 183 19.69 -19.05 0.40
C SER A 183 21.11 -19.35 0.87
N HIS A 184 21.46 -18.88 2.03
CA HIS A 184 22.71 -19.16 2.74
C HIS A 184 22.42 -19.81 4.08
#